data_7a4ff3c6e2a906afc03e407b5a1ba507
#
_entry.id   7a4ff3c6e2a906afc03e407b5a1ba507
#
_cell.length_a   1.000
_cell.length_b   1.000
_cell.length_c   1.000
_cell.angle_alpha   90.00
_cell.angle_beta   90.00
_cell.angle_gamma   90.00
#
_symmetry.space_group_name_H-M   'P 1'
#
loop_
_entity.id
_entity.type
_entity.pdbx_description
1 polymer ?
#
loop_
_entity_poly.entity_id
_entity_poly.type
_entity_poly.pdbx_seq_one_letter_code
_entity_poly.pdbx_strand_id
1 'polypeptide(L)'
;PVLQLHKRGILLGMGTDAYTNDMLESLKVALCSQRSQNCLPNVGWCEVTDMLFKNNAKIGEKYFPDTLGVLKAGAAADIIVMDYKPYTPFSDENIDGHMIFGMTGRQCQTTIAAGKTLMLDRQLVGIDEEAENAHILEASKKLWGDLNHRTY
;
A
#
# COMPACT_ATOMS: atom_id res chain seq x y z
N PRO A 1 17.28 -2.04 -11.62
CA PRO A 1 17.90 -0.69 -11.72
C PRO A 1 17.15 0.39 -10.94
N VAL A 2 16.18 0.03 -10.08
CA VAL A 2 15.31 1.00 -9.35
C VAL A 2 16.13 2.00 -8.55
N LEU A 3 17.09 1.54 -7.75
CA LEU A 3 17.96 2.41 -6.96
C LEU A 3 18.83 3.35 -7.82
N GLN A 4 19.23 2.89 -9.01
CA GLN A 4 20.01 3.72 -9.94
C GLN A 4 19.14 4.84 -10.56
N LEU A 5 17.88 4.53 -10.88
CA LEU A 5 16.93 5.52 -11.38
C LEU A 5 16.59 6.55 -10.30
N HIS A 6 16.38 6.10 -9.07
CA HIS A 6 16.14 6.97 -7.92
C HIS A 6 17.32 7.93 -7.70
N LYS A 7 18.57 7.43 -7.73
CA LYS A 7 19.79 8.24 -7.63
C LYS A 7 19.92 9.29 -8.74
N ARG A 8 19.33 9.05 -9.91
CA ARG A 8 19.28 10.02 -11.03
C ARG A 8 18.16 11.06 -10.87
N GLY A 9 17.43 11.04 -9.78
CA GLY A 9 16.31 11.95 -9.52
C GLY A 9 15.04 11.65 -10.29
N ILE A 10 14.90 10.45 -10.85
CA ILE A 10 13.66 10.02 -11.51
C ILE A 10 12.62 9.77 -10.44
N LEU A 11 11.45 10.39 -10.57
CA LEU A 11 10.33 10.21 -9.66
C LEU A 11 9.72 8.82 -9.87
N LEU A 12 9.97 7.94 -8.93
CA LEU A 12 9.48 6.57 -8.91
C LEU A 12 8.45 6.42 -7.79
N GLY A 13 7.30 5.86 -8.11
CA GLY A 13 6.30 5.44 -7.15
C GLY A 13 6.28 3.93 -6.97
N MET A 14 5.37 3.44 -6.13
CA MET A 14 5.16 2.03 -5.84
C MET A 14 3.70 1.66 -6.08
N GLY A 15 3.48 0.49 -6.67
CA GLY A 15 2.17 -0.13 -6.85
C GLY A 15 2.26 -1.63 -6.61
N THR A 16 1.13 -2.29 -6.50
CA THR A 16 1.04 -3.73 -6.17
C THR A 16 1.08 -4.64 -7.39
N ASP A 17 0.79 -4.10 -8.57
CA ASP A 17 0.64 -4.87 -9.83
C ASP A 17 -0.35 -6.05 -9.69
N ALA A 18 -1.41 -5.87 -8.90
CA ALA A 18 -2.39 -6.89 -8.54
C ALA A 18 -1.80 -8.16 -7.86
N TYR A 19 -0.53 -8.13 -7.47
CA TYR A 19 0.13 -9.24 -6.80
C TYR A 19 -0.35 -9.39 -5.34
N THR A 20 -0.67 -8.26 -4.74
CA THR A 20 -1.28 -8.16 -3.42
C THR A 20 -2.16 -6.91 -3.37
N ASN A 21 -3.08 -6.84 -2.42
CA ASN A 21 -3.84 -5.62 -2.13
C ASN A 21 -3.22 -4.83 -0.96
N ASP A 22 -2.09 -5.30 -0.44
CA ASP A 22 -1.41 -4.73 0.73
C ASP A 22 -0.15 -3.96 0.29
N MET A 23 -0.21 -2.63 0.36
CA MET A 23 0.92 -1.77 0.02
C MET A 23 2.09 -1.88 1.01
N LEU A 24 1.84 -2.27 2.27
CA LEU A 24 2.92 -2.53 3.24
C LEU A 24 3.65 -3.84 2.93
N GLU A 25 2.93 -4.84 2.43
CA GLU A 25 3.55 -6.06 1.89
C GLU A 25 4.40 -5.74 0.67
N SER A 26 3.88 -4.92 -0.25
CA SER A 26 4.64 -4.45 -1.42
C SER A 26 5.90 -3.68 -1.01
N LEU A 27 5.84 -2.86 0.03
CA LEU A 27 6.99 -2.16 0.59
C LEU A 27 8.08 -3.13 1.07
N LYS A 28 7.70 -4.17 1.81
CA LYS A 28 8.60 -5.23 2.25
C LYS A 28 9.24 -5.98 1.09
N VAL A 29 8.42 -6.38 0.10
CA VAL A 29 8.89 -7.08 -1.10
C VAL A 29 9.85 -6.20 -1.91
N ALA A 30 9.55 -4.90 -2.03
CA ALA A 30 10.43 -3.96 -2.72
C ALA A 30 11.82 -3.88 -2.05
N LEU A 31 11.87 -3.75 -0.72
CA LEU A 31 13.14 -3.76 0.01
C LEU A 31 13.93 -5.06 -0.19
N CYS A 32 13.27 -6.21 0.01
CA CYS A 32 13.90 -7.52 -0.16
C CYS A 32 14.43 -7.72 -1.58
N SER A 33 13.66 -7.29 -2.58
CA SER A 33 14.06 -7.39 -4.00
C SER A 33 15.29 -6.52 -4.30
N GLN A 34 15.34 -5.28 -3.78
CA GLN A 34 16.51 -4.42 -4.00
C GLN A 34 17.76 -4.99 -3.33
N ARG A 35 17.65 -5.52 -2.13
CA ARG A 35 18.77 -6.19 -1.43
C ARG A 35 19.25 -7.43 -2.15
N SER A 36 18.35 -8.28 -2.60
CA SER A 36 18.67 -9.46 -3.39
C SER A 36 19.34 -9.11 -4.71
N GLN A 37 18.78 -8.15 -5.46
CA GLN A 37 19.31 -7.73 -6.76
C GLN A 37 20.70 -7.11 -6.67
N ASN A 38 20.99 -6.38 -5.60
CA ASN A 38 22.28 -5.72 -5.41
C ASN A 38 23.28 -6.57 -4.61
N CYS A 39 22.86 -7.72 -4.06
CA CYS A 39 23.66 -8.56 -3.16
C CYS A 39 24.20 -7.76 -1.95
N LEU A 40 23.46 -6.78 -1.45
CA LEU A 40 23.84 -5.90 -0.36
C LEU A 40 22.70 -5.78 0.67
N PRO A 41 22.97 -5.98 1.97
CA PRO A 41 21.94 -5.95 3.01
C PRO A 41 21.50 -4.53 3.41
N ASN A 42 22.27 -3.51 3.08
CA ASN A 42 22.13 -2.14 3.55
C ASN A 42 21.63 -1.14 2.49
N VAL A 43 21.04 -1.62 1.39
CA VAL A 43 20.49 -0.77 0.32
C VAL A 43 18.96 -0.76 0.33
N GLY A 44 18.38 0.27 -0.25
CA GLY A 44 16.96 0.37 -0.53
C GLY A 44 16.08 0.86 0.62
N TRP A 45 16.64 1.09 1.80
CA TRP A 45 15.87 1.40 3.02
C TRP A 45 15.03 2.66 2.89
N CYS A 46 15.66 3.80 2.68
CA CYS A 46 14.96 5.08 2.54
C CYS A 46 14.27 5.19 1.17
N GLU A 47 14.88 4.62 0.13
CA GLU A 47 14.38 4.74 -1.23
C GLU A 47 12.99 4.09 -1.39
N VAL A 48 12.76 2.90 -0.81
CA VAL A 48 11.45 2.24 -0.95
C VAL A 48 10.36 2.93 -0.11
N THR A 49 10.69 3.44 1.08
CA THR A 49 9.74 4.21 1.88
C THR A 49 9.39 5.53 1.21
N ASP A 50 10.38 6.21 0.63
CA ASP A 50 10.14 7.43 -0.14
C ASP A 50 9.24 7.18 -1.37
N MET A 51 9.42 6.07 -2.08
CA MET A 51 8.56 5.70 -3.20
C MET A 51 7.10 5.56 -2.78
N LEU A 52 6.83 4.89 -1.66
CA LEU A 52 5.47 4.68 -1.18
C LEU A 52 4.86 5.95 -0.58
N PHE A 53 5.53 6.55 0.40
CA PHE A 53 4.90 7.59 1.23
C PHE A 53 5.06 9.01 0.70
N LYS A 54 6.15 9.30 -0.01
CA LYS A 54 6.42 10.64 -0.53
C LYS A 54 6.16 10.75 -2.04
N ASN A 55 6.66 9.79 -2.81
CA ASN A 55 6.64 9.91 -4.26
C ASN A 55 5.26 9.58 -4.84
N ASN A 56 4.54 8.60 -4.27
CA ASN A 56 3.16 8.33 -4.68
C ASN A 56 2.27 9.56 -4.49
N ALA A 57 2.41 10.28 -3.38
CA ALA A 57 1.69 11.54 -3.17
C ALA A 57 2.04 12.57 -4.25
N LYS A 58 3.34 12.81 -4.53
CA LYS A 58 3.78 13.71 -5.60
C LYS A 58 3.31 13.31 -7.00
N ILE A 59 3.17 12.02 -7.27
CA ILE A 59 2.60 11.52 -8.52
C ILE A 59 1.10 11.81 -8.55
N GLY A 60 0.39 11.52 -7.45
CA GLY A 60 -1.04 11.77 -7.32
C GLY A 60 -1.40 13.26 -7.49
N GLU A 61 -0.63 14.18 -6.91
CA GLU A 61 -0.82 15.63 -7.02
C GLU A 61 -0.71 16.17 -8.46
N LYS A 62 -0.22 15.37 -9.42
CA LYS A 62 -0.27 15.73 -10.86
C LYS A 62 -1.65 15.51 -11.48
N TYR A 63 -2.48 14.71 -10.84
CA TYR A 63 -3.81 14.30 -11.35
C TYR A 63 -4.96 14.77 -10.46
N PHE A 64 -4.70 15.04 -9.19
CA PHE A 64 -5.68 15.48 -8.20
C PHE A 64 -5.31 16.88 -7.70
N PRO A 65 -6.29 17.76 -7.46
CA PRO A 65 -6.04 19.15 -7.07
C PRO A 65 -5.61 19.30 -5.60
N ASP A 66 -5.81 18.27 -4.79
CA ASP A 66 -5.58 18.32 -3.36
C ASP A 66 -4.13 18.00 -2.99
N THR A 67 -3.67 18.55 -1.87
CA THR A 67 -2.40 18.11 -1.27
C THR A 67 -2.58 16.71 -0.67
N LEU A 68 -1.73 15.77 -1.06
CA LEU A 68 -1.81 14.37 -0.68
C LEU A 68 -0.66 13.95 0.27
N GLY A 69 -0.87 12.85 1.01
CA GLY A 69 0.18 12.17 1.78
C GLY A 69 0.66 12.91 3.03
N VAL A 70 -0.08 13.91 3.50
CA VAL A 70 0.26 14.66 4.72
C VAL A 70 -0.96 14.93 5.58
N LEU A 71 -0.78 14.88 6.90
CA LEU A 71 -1.80 15.24 7.87
C LEU A 71 -1.66 16.74 8.22
N LYS A 72 -2.36 17.60 7.48
CA LYS A 72 -2.41 19.04 7.74
C LYS A 72 -3.76 19.62 7.31
N ALA A 73 -4.14 20.76 7.88
CA ALA A 73 -5.33 21.50 7.46
C ALA A 73 -5.24 21.87 5.96
N GLY A 74 -6.29 21.60 5.20
CA GLY A 74 -6.37 21.87 3.76
C GLY A 74 -5.80 20.77 2.85
N ALA A 75 -5.25 19.68 3.40
CA ALA A 75 -4.90 18.49 2.63
C ALA A 75 -6.11 17.55 2.48
N ALA A 76 -6.05 16.65 1.49
CA ALA A 76 -7.03 15.57 1.38
C ALA A 76 -7.04 14.74 2.67
N ALA A 77 -8.25 14.44 3.15
CA ALA A 77 -8.43 13.61 4.34
C ALA A 77 -8.45 12.12 3.92
N ASP A 78 -7.30 11.63 3.43
CA ASP A 78 -7.04 10.24 3.12
C ASP A 78 -6.21 9.64 4.26
N ILE A 79 -6.86 8.91 5.15
CA ILE A 79 -6.29 8.50 6.44
C ILE A 79 -6.57 7.02 6.68
N ILE A 80 -5.56 6.31 7.15
CA ILE A 80 -5.72 4.97 7.72
C ILE A 80 -5.35 4.99 9.20
N VAL A 81 -6.08 4.21 10.00
CA VAL A 81 -5.74 3.96 11.41
C VAL A 81 -5.31 2.51 11.54
N MET A 82 -4.10 2.32 12.06
CA MET A 82 -3.49 1.00 12.22
C MET A 82 -3.56 0.55 13.68
N ASP A 83 -4.10 -0.64 13.92
CA ASP A 83 -4.01 -1.32 15.22
C ASP A 83 -2.66 -2.02 15.32
N TYR A 84 -1.63 -1.22 15.58
CA TYR A 84 -0.25 -1.69 15.67
C TYR A 84 0.31 -1.49 17.08
N LYS A 85 0.81 -2.58 17.66
CA LYS A 85 1.46 -2.60 18.97
C LYS A 85 2.94 -2.94 18.79
N PRO A 86 3.84 -1.94 18.84
CA PRO A 86 5.27 -2.19 18.65
C PRO A 86 5.86 -2.96 19.84
N TYR A 87 6.78 -3.88 19.54
CA TYR A 87 7.56 -4.60 20.56
C TYR A 87 8.85 -3.87 20.97
N THR A 88 9.20 -2.82 20.25
CA THR A 88 10.36 -1.96 20.51
C THR A 88 9.89 -0.51 20.65
N PRO A 89 10.68 0.39 21.21
CA PRO A 89 10.35 1.81 21.22
C PRO A 89 10.01 2.32 19.80
N PHE A 90 8.99 3.15 19.70
CA PHE A 90 8.50 3.69 18.44
C PHE A 90 8.82 5.18 18.36
N SER A 91 9.56 5.59 17.34
CA SER A 91 10.00 6.96 17.12
C SER A 91 10.07 7.29 15.62
N ASP A 92 10.29 8.56 15.30
CA ASP A 92 10.53 9.03 13.93
C ASP A 92 11.82 8.47 13.31
N GLU A 93 12.79 8.09 14.14
CA GLU A 93 14.06 7.49 13.67
C GLU A 93 13.91 6.04 13.20
N ASN A 94 12.89 5.30 13.67
CA ASN A 94 12.71 3.89 13.38
C ASN A 94 11.36 3.51 12.77
N ILE A 95 10.49 4.48 12.48
CA ILE A 95 9.15 4.24 11.93
C ILE A 95 9.19 3.45 10.62
N ASP A 96 10.17 3.70 9.75
CA ASP A 96 10.34 2.96 8.50
C ASP A 96 10.51 1.46 8.75
N GLY A 97 11.28 1.11 9.77
CA GLY A 97 11.46 -0.28 10.19
C GLY A 97 10.17 -0.92 10.68
N HIS A 98 9.39 -0.20 11.47
CA HIS A 98 8.09 -0.67 11.93
C HIS A 98 7.11 -0.86 10.77
N MET A 99 7.08 0.08 9.82
CA MET A 99 6.23 -0.04 8.62
C MET A 99 6.63 -1.21 7.73
N ILE A 100 7.94 -1.43 7.53
CA ILE A 100 8.42 -2.50 6.66
C ILE A 100 8.28 -3.88 7.31
N PHE A 101 8.64 -4.02 8.58
CA PHE A 101 8.77 -5.34 9.22
C PHE A 101 7.67 -5.67 10.23
N GLY A 102 7.04 -4.65 10.81
CA GLY A 102 6.07 -4.82 11.88
C GLY A 102 4.61 -4.69 11.44
N MET A 103 4.35 -3.85 10.46
CA MET A 103 2.99 -3.56 10.01
C MET A 103 2.59 -4.37 8.79
N THR A 104 1.29 -4.68 8.70
CA THR A 104 0.64 -5.27 7.52
C THR A 104 -0.72 -4.62 7.34
N GLY A 105 -1.29 -4.67 6.13
CA GLY A 105 -2.62 -4.14 5.85
C GLY A 105 -3.73 -4.76 6.70
N ARG A 106 -3.52 -5.98 7.20
CA ARG A 106 -4.47 -6.66 8.11
C ARG A 106 -4.67 -5.94 9.45
N GLN A 107 -3.74 -5.07 9.85
CA GLN A 107 -3.83 -4.25 11.05
C GLN A 107 -4.57 -2.93 10.79
N CYS A 108 -4.98 -2.64 9.56
CA CYS A 108 -5.79 -1.46 9.27
C CYS A 108 -7.16 -1.62 9.92
N GLN A 109 -7.49 -0.70 10.83
CA GLN A 109 -8.73 -0.69 11.58
C GLN A 109 -9.77 0.23 10.94
N THR A 110 -9.32 1.39 10.46
CA THR A 110 -10.19 2.42 9.88
C THR A 110 -9.57 2.95 8.61
N THR A 111 -10.40 3.18 7.59
CA THR A 111 -10.00 3.81 6.34
C THR A 111 -10.94 4.97 6.02
N ILE A 112 -10.36 6.13 5.77
CA ILE A 112 -11.04 7.35 5.37
C ILE A 112 -10.46 7.78 4.03
N ALA A 113 -11.30 8.10 3.04
CA ALA A 113 -10.88 8.65 1.76
C ALA A 113 -11.70 9.89 1.44
N ALA A 114 -11.03 10.96 1.08
CA ALA A 114 -11.64 12.29 0.83
C ALA A 114 -12.59 12.71 1.96
N GLY A 115 -12.23 12.43 3.22
CA GLY A 115 -13.04 12.74 4.41
C GLY A 115 -14.23 11.80 4.65
N LYS A 116 -14.45 10.80 3.78
CA LYS A 116 -15.53 9.82 3.94
C LYS A 116 -14.98 8.53 4.55
N THR A 117 -15.59 8.09 5.65
CA THR A 117 -15.24 6.79 6.25
C THR A 117 -15.73 5.66 5.35
N LEU A 118 -14.79 4.82 4.89
CA LEU A 118 -15.05 3.65 4.06
C LEU A 118 -15.05 2.37 4.88
N MET A 119 -14.22 2.31 5.92
CA MET A 119 -14.13 1.20 6.85
C MET A 119 -13.97 1.76 8.27
N LEU A 120 -14.70 1.24 9.23
CA LEU A 120 -14.62 1.58 10.65
C LEU A 120 -14.56 0.29 11.46
N ASP A 121 -13.60 0.18 12.36
CA ASP A 121 -13.39 -1.00 13.20
C ASP A 121 -13.37 -2.31 12.41
N ARG A 122 -12.72 -2.30 11.24
CA ARG A 122 -12.62 -3.41 10.27
C ARG A 122 -13.95 -3.84 9.63
N GLN A 123 -14.98 -2.99 9.69
CA GLN A 123 -16.25 -3.20 9.03
C GLN A 123 -16.43 -2.18 7.90
N LEU A 124 -16.77 -2.62 6.71
CA LEU A 124 -17.03 -1.75 5.58
C LEU A 124 -18.32 -0.96 5.81
N VAL A 125 -18.26 0.34 5.56
CA VAL A 125 -19.42 1.24 5.74
C VAL A 125 -20.29 1.21 4.51
N GLY A 126 -21.55 0.78 4.70
CA GLY A 126 -22.56 0.77 3.63
C GLY A 126 -22.42 -0.36 2.61
N ILE A 127 -21.64 -1.38 2.92
CA ILE A 127 -21.47 -2.59 2.10
C ILE A 127 -21.84 -3.80 2.95
N ASP A 128 -22.70 -4.65 2.43
CA ASP A 128 -22.97 -5.98 2.96
C ASP A 128 -21.91 -6.94 2.43
N GLU A 129 -20.85 -7.16 3.22
CA GLU A 129 -19.71 -7.99 2.80
C GLU A 129 -20.11 -9.45 2.53
N GLU A 130 -21.12 -9.99 3.23
CA GLU A 130 -21.55 -11.36 3.02
C GLU A 130 -22.28 -11.50 1.67
N ALA A 131 -23.18 -10.58 1.35
CA ALA A 131 -23.87 -10.55 0.07
C ALA A 131 -22.89 -10.32 -1.10
N GLU A 132 -21.97 -9.37 -0.97
CA GLU A 132 -20.99 -9.10 -2.01
C GLU A 132 -20.01 -10.26 -2.22
N ASN A 133 -19.56 -10.92 -1.17
CA ASN A 133 -18.72 -12.11 -1.28
C ASN A 133 -19.44 -13.27 -1.99
N ALA A 134 -20.75 -13.44 -1.79
CA ALA A 134 -21.55 -14.42 -2.53
C ALA A 134 -21.57 -14.08 -4.04
N HIS A 135 -21.79 -12.81 -4.42
CA HIS A 135 -21.75 -12.36 -5.81
C HIS A 135 -20.37 -12.55 -6.45
N ILE A 136 -19.29 -12.21 -5.73
CA ILE A 136 -17.91 -12.39 -6.20
C ILE A 136 -17.61 -13.86 -6.44
N LEU A 137 -18.05 -14.76 -5.55
CA LEU A 137 -17.87 -16.20 -5.69
C LEU A 137 -18.60 -16.75 -6.93
N GLU A 138 -19.81 -16.29 -7.20
CA GLU A 138 -20.58 -16.66 -8.39
C GLU A 138 -19.87 -16.18 -9.67
N ALA A 139 -19.47 -14.91 -9.71
CA ALA A 139 -18.76 -14.34 -10.85
C ALA A 139 -17.42 -15.06 -11.11
N SER A 140 -16.69 -15.40 -10.06
CA SER A 140 -15.42 -16.12 -10.19
C SER A 140 -15.58 -17.54 -10.71
N LYS A 141 -16.62 -18.27 -10.30
CA LYS A 141 -16.92 -19.59 -10.87
C LYS A 141 -17.12 -19.55 -12.37
N LYS A 142 -17.88 -18.55 -12.86
CA LYS A 142 -18.09 -18.33 -14.30
C LYS A 142 -16.76 -18.04 -15.00
N LEU A 143 -15.98 -17.10 -14.46
CA LEU A 143 -14.68 -16.73 -15.04
C LEU A 143 -13.74 -17.94 -15.15
N TRP A 144 -13.61 -18.73 -14.08
CA TRP A 144 -12.77 -19.93 -14.11
C TRP A 144 -13.31 -21.01 -15.05
N GLY A 145 -14.62 -21.15 -15.17
CA GLY A 145 -15.24 -22.02 -16.18
C GLY A 145 -14.83 -21.63 -17.59
N ASP A 146 -14.93 -20.34 -17.93
CA ASP A 146 -14.57 -19.81 -19.25
C ASP A 146 -13.05 -19.94 -19.52
N LEU A 147 -12.20 -19.71 -18.52
CA LEU A 147 -10.75 -19.84 -18.64
C LEU A 147 -10.31 -21.28 -18.91
N ASN A 148 -10.89 -22.24 -18.18
CA ASN A 148 -10.55 -23.66 -18.31
C ASN A 148 -10.96 -24.25 -19.67
N HIS A 149 -11.84 -23.60 -20.41
CA HIS A 149 -12.30 -24.04 -21.74
C HIS A 149 -11.59 -23.31 -22.88
N ARG A 150 -10.65 -22.40 -22.58
CA ARG A 150 -9.83 -21.75 -23.62
C ARG A 150 -8.79 -22.72 -24.15
N THR A 151 -8.86 -22.98 -25.45
CA THR A 151 -7.76 -23.59 -26.22
C THR A 151 -6.84 -22.48 -26.69
N TYR A 152 -5.56 -22.55 -26.32
CA TYR A 152 -4.50 -21.65 -26.81
C TYR A 152 -3.92 -22.20 -28.11
#